data_35d7470e8a5cde5642c027ba146a9313
#
_entry.id   35d7470e8a5cde5642c027ba146a9313
#
_cell.length_a   1.000
_cell.length_b   1.000
_cell.length_c   1.000
_cell.angle_alpha   90.00
_cell.angle_beta   90.00
_cell.angle_gamma   90.00
#
_symmetry.space_group_name_H-M   'P 1'
#
loop_
_entity.id
_entity.type
_entity.pdbx_description
1 polymer ?
#
loop_
_entity_poly.entity_id
_entity_poly.type
_entity_poly.pdbx_seq_one_letter_code
_entity_poly.pdbx_strand_id
1 'polypeptide(L)'
;AINACDHIDANDDSVCDKCYRDLDVSCVHIDEDNNGKCDKCTAGVVVDFDIYAINDLHGMYVETNDQPGVDGLTTYFNKKKQDGNVIILASGDMWQGSSESNNTKGKLATEWLNYIGCSSMTLGNHEFDWKTDKIKTNAELAQFPFLAINVYERATNQRVAYCQSSVMVEKDGAKVGIIGAIGDCYSSISASMCKDVYFKVGSELTALIKAESQNLKKQGADYIVLSIHDGYENSSSYSQSISNRDMTWYDAYLSNVYVDMVFEGQTHQSYMLVDSYGVNHLQAGGQNQGVSNAVAKINYANGKSTTSTKILANSTYENETHDGIIDTLVEKYSSEIGNPDEIIGENGQYRNSYALRTAMASAYLRKGQSMWGSEYDIVLAGGSINARYPYYLPAGNVTIRQIQMLFPFDNEVQLCSIKGVDLLNRYFNNTKYYYARGNNADSVEARLKNGQDLNKTFYIVSDSWNSDYSINNLTVIKTLGDVCYPRDCLAEYIKAGLFK
;
A
#
# COMPACT_ATOMS: atom_id res chain seq x y z
N ALA A 1 -4.19 -9.74 -32.00
CA ALA A 1 -3.92 -9.64 -33.45
C ALA A 1 -5.22 -9.45 -34.20
N ILE A 2 -5.46 -8.26 -34.68
CA ILE A 2 -6.61 -7.87 -35.50
C ILE A 2 -6.63 -8.65 -36.84
N ASN A 3 -5.77 -9.63 -37.02
CA ASN A 3 -5.53 -10.21 -38.33
C ASN A 3 -5.88 -11.69 -38.40
N ALA A 4 -7.16 -11.96 -38.64
CA ALA A 4 -7.52 -13.18 -39.35
C ALA A 4 -7.21 -13.07 -40.85
N CYS A 5 -6.68 -11.94 -41.33
CA CYS A 5 -6.33 -11.69 -42.72
C CYS A 5 -4.94 -11.05 -42.84
N ASP A 6 -4.05 -11.68 -43.64
CA ASP A 6 -2.70 -11.16 -43.91
C ASP A 6 -2.70 -9.93 -44.85
N HIS A 7 -3.86 -9.32 -45.09
CA HIS A 7 -4.08 -8.11 -45.89
C HIS A 7 -3.19 -8.05 -47.15
N ILE A 8 -3.38 -8.97 -48.04
CA ILE A 8 -2.69 -9.00 -49.31
C ILE A 8 -3.47 -8.18 -50.33
N ASP A 9 -2.83 -7.18 -50.91
CA ASP A 9 -3.30 -6.42 -52.07
C ASP A 9 -2.33 -6.69 -53.20
N ALA A 10 -2.61 -7.73 -53.99
CA ALA A 10 -1.71 -8.18 -55.04
C ALA A 10 -1.96 -7.42 -56.36
N ASN A 11 -3.07 -6.71 -56.47
CA ASN A 11 -3.47 -5.95 -57.63
C ASN A 11 -3.33 -4.43 -57.47
N ASP A 12 -2.92 -3.95 -56.27
CA ASP A 12 -2.69 -2.57 -55.95
C ASP A 12 -3.96 -1.66 -56.09
N ASP A 13 -5.12 -2.25 -55.80
CA ASP A 13 -6.42 -1.51 -55.84
C ASP A 13 -6.89 -0.97 -54.48
N SER A 14 -6.00 -1.06 -53.49
CA SER A 14 -6.26 -0.67 -52.10
C SER A 14 -7.36 -1.47 -51.41
N VAL A 15 -7.70 -2.65 -51.92
CA VAL A 15 -8.65 -3.59 -51.35
C VAL A 15 -7.92 -4.91 -51.04
N CYS A 16 -8.07 -5.42 -49.85
CA CYS A 16 -7.47 -6.72 -49.52
C CYS A 16 -8.12 -7.85 -50.30
N ASP A 17 -7.31 -8.57 -51.13
CA ASP A 17 -7.73 -9.70 -51.95
C ASP A 17 -8.33 -10.87 -51.19
N LYS A 18 -8.00 -10.98 -49.89
CA LYS A 18 -8.48 -12.07 -49.02
C LYS A 18 -9.77 -11.74 -48.27
N CYS A 19 -9.89 -10.50 -47.76
CA CYS A 19 -11.04 -10.13 -46.94
C CYS A 19 -11.86 -8.98 -47.53
N TYR A 20 -11.50 -8.49 -48.74
CA TYR A 20 -12.19 -7.40 -49.45
C TYR A 20 -12.27 -6.10 -48.66
N ARG A 21 -11.36 -5.91 -47.72
CA ARG A 21 -11.29 -4.69 -46.92
C ARG A 21 -10.56 -3.61 -47.71
N ASP A 22 -11.12 -2.41 -47.72
CA ASP A 22 -10.40 -1.22 -48.16
C ASP A 22 -9.21 -0.95 -47.23
N LEU A 23 -8.00 -0.96 -47.78
CA LEU A 23 -6.75 -0.79 -47.05
C LEU A 23 -6.45 0.68 -46.80
N ASP A 24 -7.02 1.57 -47.54
CA ASP A 24 -6.88 3.04 -47.39
C ASP A 24 -7.84 3.64 -46.35
N VAL A 25 -8.89 2.91 -45.96
CA VAL A 25 -9.85 3.35 -44.96
C VAL A 25 -9.84 2.43 -43.76
N SER A 26 -9.51 2.94 -42.60
CA SER A 26 -9.61 2.19 -41.36
C SER A 26 -11.06 1.71 -41.17
N CYS A 27 -11.28 0.39 -41.13
CA CYS A 27 -12.60 -0.17 -40.89
C CYS A 27 -13.10 0.28 -39.52
N VAL A 28 -14.19 1.02 -39.48
CA VAL A 28 -14.96 1.20 -38.24
C VAL A 28 -15.61 -0.14 -37.95
N HIS A 29 -15.01 -0.93 -37.05
CA HIS A 29 -15.51 -2.25 -36.71
C HIS A 29 -16.90 -2.16 -36.06
N ILE A 30 -17.81 -3.02 -36.49
CA ILE A 30 -19.16 -3.17 -35.96
C ILE A 30 -19.40 -4.67 -35.79
N ASP A 31 -20.01 -5.07 -34.70
CA ASP A 31 -20.42 -6.44 -34.38
C ASP A 31 -21.79 -6.38 -33.71
N GLU A 32 -22.85 -6.28 -34.53
CA GLU A 32 -24.22 -6.12 -34.06
C GLU A 32 -24.80 -7.43 -33.50
N ASP A 33 -24.43 -8.56 -34.10
CA ASP A 33 -24.88 -9.88 -33.67
C ASP A 33 -24.07 -10.47 -32.50
N ASN A 34 -23.02 -9.77 -32.08
CA ASN A 34 -22.12 -10.14 -30.97
C ASN A 34 -21.47 -11.51 -31.15
N ASN A 35 -21.10 -11.87 -32.39
CA ASN A 35 -20.40 -13.12 -32.70
C ASN A 35 -18.89 -13.03 -32.58
N GLY A 36 -18.34 -11.87 -32.21
CA GLY A 36 -16.91 -11.61 -32.02
C GLY A 36 -16.17 -11.32 -33.32
N LYS A 37 -16.88 -11.05 -34.41
CA LYS A 37 -16.34 -10.66 -35.70
C LYS A 37 -16.95 -9.38 -36.18
N CYS A 38 -16.20 -8.61 -36.91
CA CYS A 38 -16.73 -7.41 -37.57
C CYS A 38 -17.67 -7.78 -38.71
N ASP A 39 -18.92 -7.26 -38.68
CA ASP A 39 -19.93 -7.48 -39.71
C ASP A 39 -19.53 -6.97 -41.10
N LYS A 40 -18.57 -6.03 -41.14
CA LYS A 40 -18.09 -5.42 -42.37
C LYS A 40 -16.89 -6.15 -42.99
N CYS A 41 -15.89 -6.50 -42.14
CA CYS A 41 -14.63 -7.05 -42.64
C CYS A 41 -14.27 -8.43 -42.06
N THR A 42 -15.16 -9.04 -41.28
CA THR A 42 -14.99 -10.37 -40.65
C THR A 42 -13.80 -10.55 -39.74
N ALA A 43 -13.01 -9.47 -39.46
CA ALA A 43 -11.92 -9.51 -38.50
C ALA A 43 -12.44 -9.82 -37.10
N GLY A 44 -11.65 -10.53 -36.30
CA GLY A 44 -11.93 -10.72 -34.88
C GLY A 44 -11.87 -9.38 -34.13
N VAL A 45 -12.88 -9.11 -33.33
CA VAL A 45 -13.03 -7.85 -32.59
C VAL A 45 -13.09 -8.06 -31.08
N VAL A 46 -12.79 -9.26 -30.62
CA VAL A 46 -12.69 -9.62 -29.20
C VAL A 46 -11.23 -9.77 -28.80
N VAL A 47 -10.84 -9.06 -27.77
CA VAL A 47 -9.49 -9.09 -27.18
C VAL A 47 -9.59 -9.51 -25.73
N ASP A 48 -8.77 -10.47 -25.34
CA ASP A 48 -8.66 -10.92 -23.95
C ASP A 48 -7.49 -10.20 -23.26
N PHE A 49 -7.73 -9.69 -22.05
CA PHE A 49 -6.73 -9.13 -21.17
C PHE A 49 -6.67 -9.93 -19.87
N ASP A 50 -5.49 -10.38 -19.49
CA ASP A 50 -5.17 -10.87 -18.16
C ASP A 50 -4.72 -9.68 -17.30
N ILE A 51 -5.57 -9.21 -16.39
CA ILE A 51 -5.28 -8.07 -15.50
C ILE A 51 -4.95 -8.59 -14.12
N TYR A 52 -3.74 -8.32 -13.66
CA TYR A 52 -3.25 -8.70 -12.33
C TYR A 52 -3.10 -7.46 -11.46
N ALA A 53 -3.52 -7.55 -10.19
CA ALA A 53 -3.30 -6.50 -9.21
C ALA A 53 -2.60 -7.07 -7.98
N ILE A 54 -1.47 -6.44 -7.62
CA ILE A 54 -0.72 -6.67 -6.40
C ILE A 54 -1.12 -5.57 -5.43
N ASN A 55 -1.41 -5.92 -4.18
CA ASN A 55 -1.74 -4.96 -3.14
C ASN A 55 -1.00 -5.28 -1.84
N ASP A 56 -0.76 -4.27 -1.02
CA ASP A 56 -0.26 -4.40 0.36
C ASP A 56 0.97 -5.33 0.47
N LEU A 57 1.94 -5.18 -0.45
CA LEU A 57 3.13 -6.03 -0.46
C LEU A 57 4.04 -5.74 0.73
N HIS A 58 4.03 -4.50 1.23
CA HIS A 58 4.75 -4.09 2.43
C HIS A 58 6.22 -4.49 2.43
N GLY A 59 6.91 -4.25 1.33
CA GLY A 59 8.34 -4.48 1.24
C GLY A 59 8.78 -5.95 1.21
N MET A 60 7.88 -6.92 1.09
CA MET A 60 8.18 -8.35 1.13
C MET A 60 8.78 -8.85 -0.20
N TYR A 61 9.89 -8.23 -0.63
CA TYR A 61 10.56 -8.53 -1.90
C TYR A 61 11.54 -9.68 -1.80
N VAL A 62 12.31 -9.73 -0.70
CA VAL A 62 13.35 -10.74 -0.47
C VAL A 62 12.74 -11.96 0.18
N GLU A 63 13.06 -13.16 -0.33
CA GLU A 63 12.69 -14.41 0.31
C GLU A 63 13.48 -14.60 1.62
N THR A 64 12.77 -14.99 2.67
CA THR A 64 13.34 -15.36 3.96
C THR A 64 12.56 -16.55 4.53
N ASN A 65 13.00 -17.08 5.68
CA ASN A 65 12.24 -18.15 6.37
C ASN A 65 10.80 -17.75 6.74
N ASP A 66 10.55 -16.44 6.85
CA ASP A 66 9.27 -15.89 7.35
C ASP A 66 8.45 -15.22 6.25
N GLN A 67 8.99 -15.10 5.02
CA GLN A 67 8.30 -14.43 3.91
C GLN A 67 8.72 -15.03 2.55
N PRO A 68 7.77 -15.16 1.60
CA PRO A 68 8.02 -15.87 0.35
C PRO A 68 8.82 -15.08 -0.71
N GLY A 69 9.05 -13.77 -0.51
CA GLY A 69 9.66 -12.93 -1.55
C GLY A 69 8.81 -12.80 -2.81
N VAL A 70 9.38 -12.26 -3.88
CA VAL A 70 8.65 -12.03 -5.15
C VAL A 70 9.30 -12.67 -6.39
N ASP A 71 10.39 -13.46 -6.24
CA ASP A 71 11.07 -14.06 -7.38
C ASP A 71 10.16 -15.03 -8.16
N GLY A 72 9.43 -15.90 -7.47
CA GLY A 72 8.47 -16.79 -8.08
C GLY A 72 7.34 -16.04 -8.79
N LEU A 73 6.83 -14.97 -8.20
CA LEU A 73 5.82 -14.10 -8.82
C LEU A 73 6.39 -13.40 -10.07
N THR A 74 7.64 -12.97 -10.01
CA THR A 74 8.33 -12.35 -11.15
C THR A 74 8.39 -13.31 -12.34
N THR A 75 8.83 -14.54 -12.12
CA THR A 75 8.88 -15.59 -13.14
C THR A 75 7.48 -15.91 -13.69
N TYR A 76 6.48 -16.00 -12.83
CA TYR A 76 5.09 -16.20 -13.22
C TYR A 76 4.60 -15.10 -14.18
N PHE A 77 4.81 -13.82 -13.84
CA PHE A 77 4.41 -12.71 -14.72
C PHE A 77 5.18 -12.70 -16.04
N ASN A 78 6.49 -13.01 -16.02
CA ASN A 78 7.28 -13.10 -17.24
C ASN A 78 6.78 -14.20 -18.19
N LYS A 79 6.33 -15.36 -17.67
CA LYS A 79 5.66 -16.39 -18.46
C LYS A 79 4.32 -15.89 -19.01
N LYS A 80 3.47 -15.28 -18.18
CA LYS A 80 2.16 -14.79 -18.61
C LYS A 80 2.22 -13.76 -19.71
N LYS A 81 3.21 -12.86 -19.67
CA LYS A 81 3.42 -11.86 -20.74
C LYS A 81 3.79 -12.48 -22.10
N GLN A 82 4.29 -13.72 -22.12
CA GLN A 82 4.55 -14.45 -23.36
C GLN A 82 3.27 -15.07 -23.95
N ASP A 83 2.27 -15.34 -23.11
CA ASP A 83 1.06 -16.05 -23.49
C ASP A 83 -0.07 -15.12 -24.00
N GLY A 84 -0.01 -13.79 -23.73
CA GLY A 84 -1.12 -12.92 -24.10
C GLY A 84 -0.96 -11.46 -23.65
N ASN A 85 -2.08 -10.74 -23.66
CA ASN A 85 -2.16 -9.34 -23.23
C ASN A 85 -2.27 -9.28 -21.71
N VAL A 86 -1.19 -8.91 -21.05
CA VAL A 86 -1.10 -8.81 -19.60
C VAL A 86 -1.01 -7.35 -19.18
N ILE A 87 -1.81 -6.98 -18.18
CA ILE A 87 -1.76 -5.71 -17.45
C ILE A 87 -1.42 -6.05 -15.99
N ILE A 88 -0.39 -5.44 -15.44
CA ILE A 88 0.01 -5.59 -14.04
C ILE A 88 -0.18 -4.26 -13.34
N LEU A 89 -0.93 -4.27 -12.24
CA LEU A 89 -1.24 -3.10 -11.41
C LEU A 89 -0.67 -3.29 -10.01
N ALA A 90 -0.27 -2.20 -9.37
CA ALA A 90 0.00 -2.14 -7.95
C ALA A 90 -1.05 -1.24 -7.28
N SER A 91 -1.82 -1.81 -6.34
CA SER A 91 -2.95 -1.13 -5.68
C SER A 91 -2.59 -0.54 -4.31
N GLY A 92 -1.36 -0.03 -4.17
CA GLY A 92 -0.87 0.68 -3.00
C GLY A 92 -0.21 -0.18 -1.93
N ASP A 93 0.44 0.49 -0.98
CA ASP A 93 1.19 -0.09 0.14
C ASP A 93 2.26 -1.10 -0.31
N MET A 94 3.03 -0.69 -1.30
CA MET A 94 4.09 -1.51 -1.87
C MET A 94 5.40 -1.41 -1.07
N TRP A 95 5.66 -0.28 -0.40
CA TRP A 95 7.02 0.07 0.02
C TRP A 95 7.38 -0.33 1.45
N GLN A 96 6.59 0.10 2.44
CA GLN A 96 6.95 0.02 3.84
C GLN A 96 6.82 -1.40 4.40
N GLY A 97 7.88 -1.94 5.06
CA GLY A 97 7.80 -3.21 5.80
C GLY A 97 9.14 -3.92 5.97
N SER A 98 9.91 -4.20 4.91
CA SER A 98 11.20 -4.88 5.02
C SER A 98 12.38 -3.91 5.12
N SER A 99 13.53 -4.42 5.56
CA SER A 99 14.79 -3.66 5.62
C SER A 99 15.18 -3.10 4.25
N GLU A 100 15.06 -3.90 3.22
CA GLU A 100 15.47 -3.56 1.85
C GLU A 100 14.62 -2.40 1.31
N SER A 101 13.33 -2.48 1.48
CA SER A 101 12.42 -1.43 1.02
C SER A 101 12.51 -0.18 1.88
N ASN A 102 12.58 -0.33 3.21
CA ASN A 102 12.66 0.81 4.13
C ASN A 102 13.95 1.61 3.95
N ASN A 103 15.09 0.93 3.84
CA ASN A 103 16.38 1.61 3.73
C ASN A 103 16.58 2.24 2.35
N THR A 104 16.02 1.68 1.29
CA THR A 104 16.02 2.26 -0.06
C THR A 104 14.90 3.28 -0.27
N LYS A 105 14.00 3.48 0.72
CA LYS A 105 12.85 4.41 0.64
C LYS A 105 12.00 4.16 -0.61
N GLY A 106 11.71 2.87 -0.88
CA GLY A 106 10.86 2.42 -1.99
C GLY A 106 11.56 2.28 -3.35
N LYS A 107 12.85 2.63 -3.50
CA LYS A 107 13.53 2.52 -4.81
C LYS A 107 13.61 1.08 -5.30
N LEU A 108 13.97 0.13 -4.42
CA LEU A 108 14.01 -1.30 -4.78
C LEU A 108 12.65 -1.77 -5.29
N ALA A 109 11.58 -1.42 -4.60
CA ALA A 109 10.21 -1.69 -4.98
C ALA A 109 9.87 -1.14 -6.38
N THR A 110 10.19 0.13 -6.62
CA THR A 110 9.92 0.81 -7.89
C THR A 110 10.68 0.18 -9.05
N GLU A 111 11.95 -0.21 -8.85
CA GLU A 111 12.73 -0.88 -9.90
C GLU A 111 12.24 -2.31 -10.17
N TRP A 112 11.79 -3.03 -9.15
CA TRP A 112 11.15 -4.33 -9.38
C TRP A 112 9.85 -4.18 -10.18
N LEU A 113 9.01 -3.19 -9.86
CA LEU A 113 7.79 -2.90 -10.62
C LEU A 113 8.11 -2.50 -12.08
N ASN A 114 9.20 -1.74 -12.32
CA ASN A 114 9.70 -1.49 -13.67
C ASN A 114 10.05 -2.80 -14.39
N TYR A 115 10.78 -3.69 -13.73
CA TYR A 115 11.24 -4.95 -14.31
C TYR A 115 10.09 -5.88 -14.70
N ILE A 116 9.08 -6.01 -13.85
CA ILE A 116 7.90 -6.81 -14.18
C ILE A 116 6.97 -6.14 -15.19
N GLY A 117 7.25 -4.91 -15.63
CA GLY A 117 6.43 -4.16 -16.59
C GLY A 117 5.09 -3.75 -15.98
N CYS A 118 5.09 -3.26 -14.77
CA CYS A 118 3.92 -2.68 -14.12
C CYS A 118 3.32 -1.57 -15.00
N SER A 119 2.00 -1.56 -15.17
CA SER A 119 1.29 -0.58 -15.99
C SER A 119 0.93 0.67 -15.21
N SER A 120 0.73 0.55 -13.91
CA SER A 120 0.52 1.68 -12.99
C SER A 120 0.63 1.25 -11.53
N MET A 121 0.97 2.20 -10.65
CA MET A 121 0.92 2.04 -9.22
C MET A 121 0.00 3.10 -8.61
N THR A 122 -1.06 2.67 -7.94
CA THR A 122 -1.89 3.52 -7.10
C THR A 122 -1.19 3.76 -5.76
N LEU A 123 -1.25 4.99 -5.24
CA LEU A 123 -0.69 5.27 -3.91
C LEU A 123 -1.55 4.67 -2.82
N GLY A 124 -0.92 4.03 -1.84
CA GLY A 124 -1.50 3.71 -0.54
C GLY A 124 -1.04 4.69 0.54
N ASN A 125 -1.46 4.46 1.79
CA ASN A 125 -1.07 5.34 2.89
C ASN A 125 0.41 5.17 3.27
N HIS A 126 0.98 4.00 3.11
CA HIS A 126 2.37 3.74 3.46
C HIS A 126 3.39 4.27 2.43
N GLU A 127 2.97 4.72 1.26
CA GLU A 127 3.83 5.50 0.37
C GLU A 127 4.17 6.88 0.98
N PHE A 128 3.35 7.38 1.91
CA PHE A 128 3.59 8.66 2.59
C PHE A 128 4.50 8.55 3.83
N ASP A 129 4.86 7.36 4.29
CA ASP A 129 5.65 7.16 5.51
C ASP A 129 7.01 7.87 5.50
N TRP A 130 7.52 8.25 4.33
CA TRP A 130 8.79 8.97 4.16
C TRP A 130 8.60 10.34 3.49
N LYS A 131 7.45 10.96 3.67
CA LYS A 131 7.04 12.25 3.10
C LYS A 131 6.88 12.21 1.58
N THR A 132 6.22 13.21 1.06
CA THR A 132 5.89 13.32 -0.38
C THR A 132 7.14 13.44 -1.28
N ASP A 133 8.28 13.88 -0.75
CA ASP A 133 9.53 13.96 -1.53
C ASP A 133 10.04 12.58 -1.97
N LYS A 134 9.79 11.52 -1.18
CA LYS A 134 10.15 10.17 -1.60
C LYS A 134 9.20 9.63 -2.66
N ILE A 135 7.92 10.01 -2.61
CA ILE A 135 6.97 9.70 -3.68
C ILE A 135 7.43 10.34 -5.01
N LYS A 136 7.80 11.62 -4.98
CA LYS A 136 8.32 12.34 -6.16
C LYS A 136 9.55 11.64 -6.74
N THR A 137 10.54 11.31 -5.89
CA THR A 137 11.77 10.63 -6.32
C THR A 137 11.48 9.27 -6.98
N ASN A 138 10.56 8.48 -6.40
CA ASN A 138 10.19 7.19 -6.96
C ASN A 138 9.35 7.34 -8.23
N ALA A 139 8.48 8.36 -8.32
CA ALA A 139 7.73 8.64 -9.55
C ALA A 139 8.66 9.03 -10.73
N GLU A 140 9.79 9.70 -10.45
CA GLU A 140 10.82 9.99 -11.46
C GLU A 140 11.62 8.73 -11.87
N LEU A 141 11.79 7.77 -10.97
CA LEU A 141 12.46 6.50 -11.23
C LEU A 141 11.56 5.50 -11.98
N ALA A 142 10.24 5.60 -11.80
CA ALA A 142 9.26 4.68 -12.36
C ALA A 142 9.14 4.85 -13.88
N GLN A 143 9.02 3.72 -14.60
CA GLN A 143 8.72 3.67 -16.03
C GLN A 143 7.21 3.56 -16.30
N PHE A 144 6.41 3.69 -15.27
CA PHE A 144 4.94 3.65 -15.26
C PHE A 144 4.42 4.83 -14.42
N PRO A 145 3.18 5.30 -14.64
CA PRO A 145 2.63 6.38 -13.84
C PRO A 145 2.26 5.93 -12.43
N PHE A 146 2.54 6.80 -11.45
CA PHE A 146 1.85 6.74 -10.16
C PHE A 146 0.48 7.37 -10.30
N LEU A 147 -0.55 6.73 -9.75
CA LEU A 147 -1.93 7.17 -9.85
C LEU A 147 -2.48 7.58 -8.49
N ALA A 148 -3.06 8.78 -8.43
CA ALA A 148 -3.82 9.26 -7.28
C ALA A 148 -4.70 10.44 -7.71
N ILE A 149 -5.93 10.15 -8.13
CA ILE A 149 -6.86 11.17 -8.65
C ILE A 149 -7.25 12.20 -7.58
N ASN A 150 -7.19 11.82 -6.31
CA ASN A 150 -7.75 12.56 -5.18
C ASN A 150 -6.72 13.11 -4.18
N VAL A 151 -5.42 13.06 -4.49
CA VAL A 151 -4.38 13.66 -3.65
C VAL A 151 -4.08 15.09 -4.10
N TYR A 152 -4.20 16.05 -3.19
CA TYR A 152 -4.10 17.48 -3.46
C TYR A 152 -3.09 18.16 -2.55
N GLU A 153 -2.34 19.12 -3.10
CA GLU A 153 -1.45 19.99 -2.32
C GLU A 153 -2.26 20.98 -1.49
N ARG A 154 -1.97 21.11 -0.20
CA ARG A 154 -2.65 22.10 0.67
C ARG A 154 -2.34 23.54 0.28
N ALA A 155 -1.12 23.81 -0.21
CA ALA A 155 -0.70 25.16 -0.53
C ALA A 155 -1.40 25.72 -1.77
N THR A 156 -1.66 24.90 -2.77
CA THR A 156 -2.17 25.32 -4.09
C THR A 156 -3.61 24.90 -4.34
N ASN A 157 -4.12 23.96 -3.57
CA ASN A 157 -5.40 23.27 -3.81
C ASN A 157 -5.46 22.63 -5.21
N GLN A 158 -4.30 22.26 -5.78
CA GLN A 158 -4.19 21.56 -7.04
C GLN A 158 -3.88 20.07 -6.76
N ARG A 159 -4.28 19.17 -7.67
CA ARG A 159 -3.83 17.79 -7.62
C ARG A 159 -2.30 17.74 -7.71
N VAL A 160 -1.69 16.85 -6.95
CA VAL A 160 -0.23 16.68 -6.95
C VAL A 160 0.28 16.36 -8.36
N ALA A 161 1.39 16.99 -8.76
CA ALA A 161 1.92 16.86 -10.12
C ALA A 161 2.68 15.54 -10.36
N TYR A 162 3.12 14.86 -9.30
CA TYR A 162 3.88 13.61 -9.38
C TYR A 162 2.99 12.37 -9.53
N CYS A 163 1.66 12.53 -9.57
CA CYS A 163 0.70 11.47 -9.85
C CYS A 163 -0.23 11.87 -10.98
N GLN A 164 -0.65 10.88 -11.77
CA GLN A 164 -1.72 11.03 -12.75
C GLN A 164 -3.07 10.60 -12.16
N SER A 165 -4.18 10.99 -12.81
CA SER A 165 -5.52 10.51 -12.44
C SER A 165 -5.75 9.10 -12.92
N SER A 166 -5.25 8.80 -14.13
CA SER A 166 -5.50 7.57 -14.85
C SER A 166 -4.42 7.32 -15.90
N VAL A 167 -4.42 6.14 -16.46
CA VAL A 167 -3.62 5.76 -17.63
C VAL A 167 -4.47 4.91 -18.58
N MET A 168 -4.18 5.01 -19.89
CA MET A 168 -4.77 4.18 -20.93
C MET A 168 -3.75 3.13 -21.40
N VAL A 169 -4.13 1.85 -21.38
CA VAL A 169 -3.38 0.76 -21.98
C VAL A 169 -4.10 0.31 -23.24
N GLU A 170 -3.42 0.36 -24.39
CA GLU A 170 -3.96 -0.08 -25.67
C GLU A 170 -3.20 -1.29 -26.17
N LYS A 171 -3.92 -2.33 -26.50
CA LYS A 171 -3.39 -3.57 -27.09
C LYS A 171 -4.41 -4.16 -28.07
N ASP A 172 -3.93 -4.56 -29.26
CA ASP A 172 -4.73 -5.25 -30.27
C ASP A 172 -6.04 -4.55 -30.64
N GLY A 173 -6.05 -3.21 -30.57
CA GLY A 173 -7.22 -2.38 -30.91
C GLY A 173 -8.21 -2.15 -29.76
N ALA A 174 -8.06 -2.81 -28.61
CA ALA A 174 -8.87 -2.56 -27.43
C ALA A 174 -8.13 -1.67 -26.42
N LYS A 175 -8.88 -0.83 -25.70
CA LYS A 175 -8.38 0.16 -24.75
C LYS A 175 -8.92 -0.07 -23.34
N VAL A 176 -7.99 -0.25 -22.40
CA VAL A 176 -8.30 -0.37 -20.97
C VAL A 176 -7.87 0.92 -20.26
N GLY A 177 -8.83 1.66 -19.73
CA GLY A 177 -8.57 2.82 -18.87
C GLY A 177 -8.42 2.38 -17.42
N ILE A 178 -7.37 2.88 -16.73
CA ILE A 178 -7.08 2.54 -15.34
C ILE A 178 -7.09 3.84 -14.54
N ILE A 179 -8.03 3.96 -13.59
CA ILE A 179 -8.13 5.09 -12.64
C ILE A 179 -7.47 4.66 -11.34
N GLY A 180 -6.64 5.51 -10.75
CA GLY A 180 -6.05 5.26 -9.42
C GLY A 180 -6.57 6.21 -8.36
N ALA A 181 -6.90 5.69 -7.18
CA ALA A 181 -7.42 6.46 -6.06
C ALA A 181 -6.89 5.93 -4.71
N ILE A 182 -6.79 6.82 -3.73
CA ILE A 182 -6.57 6.44 -2.33
C ILE A 182 -7.85 6.70 -1.53
N GLY A 183 -8.26 5.75 -0.69
CA GLY A 183 -9.46 5.86 0.12
C GLY A 183 -9.33 6.79 1.33
N ASP A 184 -10.27 6.68 2.26
CA ASP A 184 -10.27 7.48 3.50
C ASP A 184 -9.31 6.88 4.54
N CYS A 185 -8.03 6.81 4.19
CA CYS A 185 -6.97 6.28 5.06
C CYS A 185 -5.99 7.35 5.56
N TYR A 186 -6.32 8.65 5.43
CA TYR A 186 -5.47 9.75 5.88
C TYR A 186 -5.09 9.64 7.36
N SER A 187 -6.00 9.16 8.20
CA SER A 187 -5.76 8.93 9.63
C SER A 187 -4.79 7.79 9.94
N SER A 188 -4.45 6.97 8.95
CA SER A 188 -3.45 5.89 9.06
C SER A 188 -2.03 6.37 8.75
N ILE A 189 -1.85 7.65 8.41
CA ILE A 189 -0.55 8.28 8.12
C ILE A 189 -0.20 9.22 9.27
N SER A 190 1.07 9.23 9.72
CA SER A 190 1.53 10.26 10.65
C SER A 190 1.34 11.65 10.04
N ALA A 191 0.68 12.56 10.75
CA ALA A 191 0.32 13.88 10.22
C ALA A 191 1.56 14.70 9.81
N SER A 192 2.69 14.49 10.48
CA SER A 192 3.97 15.11 10.15
C SER A 192 4.53 14.67 8.79
N MET A 193 4.16 13.48 8.30
CA MET A 193 4.64 12.89 7.05
C MET A 193 3.82 13.33 5.82
N CYS A 194 2.56 13.74 6.02
CA CYS A 194 1.65 14.13 4.93
C CYS A 194 1.06 15.54 5.10
N LYS A 195 1.73 16.41 5.88
CA LYS A 195 1.24 17.76 6.21
C LYS A 195 1.05 18.70 5.01
N ASP A 196 1.72 18.44 3.90
CA ASP A 196 1.68 19.22 2.67
C ASP A 196 0.54 18.84 1.72
N VAL A 197 -0.12 17.69 1.98
CA VAL A 197 -1.21 17.18 1.14
C VAL A 197 -2.48 16.91 1.94
N TYR A 198 -3.57 16.70 1.22
CA TYR A 198 -4.83 16.18 1.75
C TYR A 198 -5.53 15.34 0.69
N PHE A 199 -6.45 14.48 1.11
CA PHE A 199 -7.20 13.61 0.22
C PHE A 199 -8.65 14.09 0.10
N LYS A 200 -9.18 14.14 -1.11
CA LYS A 200 -10.61 14.28 -1.33
C LYS A 200 -11.24 12.90 -1.22
N VAL A 201 -12.18 12.74 -0.30
CA VAL A 201 -12.82 11.45 0.02
C VAL A 201 -14.35 11.56 -0.10
N GLY A 202 -15.05 10.44 0.07
CA GLY A 202 -16.51 10.39 0.02
C GLY A 202 -17.07 10.89 -1.32
N SER A 203 -18.03 11.79 -1.28
CA SER A 203 -18.71 12.30 -2.49
C SER A 203 -17.79 13.08 -3.45
N GLU A 204 -16.73 13.73 -2.93
CA GLU A 204 -15.74 14.41 -3.78
C GLU A 204 -14.93 13.40 -4.58
N LEU A 205 -14.45 12.32 -3.95
CA LEU A 205 -13.74 11.25 -4.63
C LEU A 205 -14.62 10.59 -5.70
N THR A 206 -15.85 10.29 -5.36
CA THR A 206 -16.83 9.72 -6.31
C THR A 206 -17.03 10.60 -7.53
N ALA A 207 -17.17 11.92 -7.33
CA ALA A 207 -17.32 12.86 -8.44
C ALA A 207 -16.07 12.87 -9.34
N LEU A 208 -14.87 12.76 -8.77
CA LEU A 208 -13.62 12.67 -9.52
C LEU A 208 -13.55 11.38 -10.35
N ILE A 209 -13.85 10.21 -9.75
CA ILE A 209 -13.86 8.92 -10.45
C ILE A 209 -14.86 8.94 -11.60
N LYS A 210 -16.08 9.44 -11.35
CA LYS A 210 -17.13 9.56 -12.38
C LYS A 210 -16.68 10.44 -13.55
N ALA A 211 -16.12 11.61 -13.26
CA ALA A 211 -15.66 12.53 -14.29
C ALA A 211 -14.52 11.92 -15.13
N GLU A 212 -13.59 11.24 -14.48
CA GLU A 212 -12.45 10.61 -15.16
C GLU A 212 -12.87 9.39 -15.98
N SER A 213 -13.81 8.58 -15.47
CA SER A 213 -14.39 7.50 -16.25
C SER A 213 -15.03 8.00 -17.53
N GLN A 214 -15.82 9.09 -17.44
CA GLN A 214 -16.41 9.72 -18.62
C GLN A 214 -15.36 10.29 -19.58
N ASN A 215 -14.26 10.83 -19.05
CA ASN A 215 -13.13 11.31 -19.84
C ASN A 215 -12.46 10.16 -20.60
N LEU A 216 -12.15 9.05 -19.92
CA LEU A 216 -11.58 7.85 -20.53
C LEU A 216 -12.50 7.25 -21.61
N LYS A 217 -13.81 7.18 -21.36
CA LYS A 217 -14.78 6.74 -22.40
C LYS A 217 -14.79 7.65 -23.63
N LYS A 218 -14.65 8.98 -23.45
CA LYS A 218 -14.52 9.92 -24.58
C LYS A 218 -13.20 9.71 -25.35
N GLN A 219 -12.15 9.23 -24.69
CA GLN A 219 -10.87 8.87 -25.31
C GLN A 219 -10.91 7.49 -25.97
N GLY A 220 -12.06 6.80 -25.90
CA GLY A 220 -12.28 5.50 -26.52
C GLY A 220 -11.95 4.31 -25.64
N ALA A 221 -11.94 4.46 -24.30
CA ALA A 221 -11.79 3.31 -23.41
C ALA A 221 -12.97 2.33 -23.60
N ASP A 222 -12.63 1.08 -23.87
CA ASP A 222 -13.59 -0.03 -23.99
C ASP A 222 -13.92 -0.61 -22.60
N TYR A 223 -12.93 -0.65 -21.72
CA TYR A 223 -13.01 -1.21 -20.38
C TYR A 223 -12.36 -0.26 -19.38
N ILE A 224 -12.96 -0.08 -18.20
CA ILE A 224 -12.43 0.81 -17.16
C ILE A 224 -12.20 0.03 -15.86
N VAL A 225 -10.98 0.12 -15.35
CA VAL A 225 -10.55 -0.42 -14.07
C VAL A 225 -10.38 0.71 -13.06
N LEU A 226 -10.91 0.53 -11.87
CA LEU A 226 -10.55 1.33 -10.70
C LEU A 226 -9.56 0.53 -9.85
N SER A 227 -8.36 1.07 -9.67
CA SER A 227 -7.40 0.59 -8.68
C SER A 227 -7.47 1.54 -7.49
N ILE A 228 -8.00 1.09 -6.37
CA ILE A 228 -8.21 1.94 -5.19
C ILE A 228 -7.54 1.33 -3.96
N HIS A 229 -6.77 2.16 -3.24
CA HIS A 229 -6.25 1.75 -1.95
C HIS A 229 -7.27 2.06 -0.86
N ASP A 230 -8.28 1.24 -0.77
CA ASP A 230 -9.35 1.11 0.21
C ASP A 230 -9.92 -0.30 0.07
N GLY A 231 -10.66 -0.82 1.06
CA GLY A 231 -11.15 -2.19 0.96
C GLY A 231 -12.27 -2.52 1.95
N TYR A 232 -12.95 -3.59 1.62
CA TYR A 232 -13.96 -4.20 2.47
C TYR A 232 -13.31 -4.89 3.67
N GLU A 233 -13.77 -4.60 4.87
CA GLU A 233 -13.29 -5.21 6.10
C GLU A 233 -14.29 -6.22 6.65
N ASN A 234 -13.94 -7.50 6.56
CA ASN A 234 -14.74 -8.61 7.06
C ASN A 234 -14.33 -9.01 8.47
N SER A 235 -14.33 -8.06 9.41
CA SER A 235 -14.00 -8.30 10.81
C SER A 235 -15.23 -8.21 11.69
N SER A 236 -15.48 -9.23 12.51
CA SER A 236 -16.54 -9.20 13.50
C SER A 236 -16.33 -8.18 14.63
N SER A 237 -15.12 -7.63 14.76
CA SER A 237 -14.77 -6.61 15.76
C SER A 237 -15.13 -5.18 15.34
N TYR A 238 -15.42 -4.96 14.06
CA TYR A 238 -15.83 -3.67 13.52
C TYR A 238 -17.34 -3.59 13.33
N SER A 239 -17.89 -2.36 13.40
CA SER A 239 -19.29 -2.16 13.07
C SER A 239 -19.53 -2.52 11.59
N GLN A 240 -20.72 -3.03 11.27
CA GLN A 240 -21.07 -3.34 9.88
C GLN A 240 -20.91 -2.14 8.93
N SER A 241 -21.06 -0.91 9.45
CA SER A 241 -20.86 0.30 8.65
C SER A 241 -19.39 0.51 8.23
N ILE A 242 -18.42 -0.03 8.98
CA ILE A 242 -17.01 0.01 8.61
C ILE A 242 -16.67 -1.17 7.70
N SER A 243 -17.18 -2.36 8.02
CA SER A 243 -16.89 -3.59 7.28
C SER A 243 -17.42 -3.59 5.83
N ASN A 244 -18.36 -2.71 5.51
CA ASN A 244 -18.88 -2.54 4.15
C ASN A 244 -18.53 -1.17 3.55
N ARG A 245 -17.47 -0.53 4.05
CA ARG A 245 -17.20 0.87 3.75
C ARG A 245 -17.03 1.15 2.26
N ASP A 246 -16.22 0.38 1.55
CA ASP A 246 -16.01 0.59 0.13
C ASP A 246 -17.23 0.19 -0.71
N MET A 247 -17.83 -0.96 -0.44
CA MET A 247 -19.05 -1.42 -1.12
C MET A 247 -20.21 -0.43 -0.92
N THR A 248 -20.43 0.01 0.32
CA THR A 248 -21.45 1.01 0.62
C THR A 248 -21.13 2.34 -0.04
N TRP A 249 -19.88 2.74 -0.02
CA TRP A 249 -19.42 3.96 -0.67
C TRP A 249 -19.63 3.88 -2.19
N TYR A 250 -19.21 2.80 -2.80
CA TYR A 250 -19.36 2.57 -4.23
C TYR A 250 -20.83 2.60 -4.65
N ASP A 251 -21.69 1.82 -3.99
CA ASP A 251 -23.13 1.75 -4.27
C ASP A 251 -23.84 3.09 -4.01
N ALA A 252 -23.47 3.80 -2.97
CA ALA A 252 -24.10 5.08 -2.62
C ALA A 252 -23.73 6.22 -3.56
N TYR A 253 -22.49 6.21 -4.07
CA TYR A 253 -21.95 7.36 -4.79
C TYR A 253 -21.73 7.12 -6.29
N LEU A 254 -21.45 5.90 -6.72
CA LEU A 254 -21.37 5.53 -8.13
C LEU A 254 -22.69 4.89 -8.60
N SER A 255 -23.80 5.62 -8.45
CA SER A 255 -25.15 5.16 -8.77
C SER A 255 -25.38 4.74 -10.23
N ASN A 256 -24.44 4.95 -11.11
CA ASN A 256 -24.38 4.40 -12.47
C ASN A 256 -23.01 3.76 -12.64
N VAL A 257 -22.96 2.61 -13.27
CA VAL A 257 -21.71 1.88 -13.50
C VAL A 257 -20.79 2.70 -14.42
N TYR A 258 -19.71 3.18 -13.86
CA TYR A 258 -18.68 3.91 -14.60
C TYR A 258 -17.38 3.14 -14.70
N VAL A 259 -17.24 2.05 -13.95
CA VAL A 259 -16.09 1.16 -13.97
C VAL A 259 -16.55 -0.28 -14.14
N ASP A 260 -15.74 -1.07 -14.80
CA ASP A 260 -16.06 -2.46 -15.13
C ASP A 260 -15.44 -3.44 -14.13
N MET A 261 -14.42 -2.99 -13.37
CA MET A 261 -13.68 -3.79 -12.39
C MET A 261 -13.07 -2.90 -11.33
N VAL A 262 -13.02 -3.38 -10.07
CA VAL A 262 -12.34 -2.71 -8.94
C VAL A 262 -11.29 -3.64 -8.34
N PHE A 263 -10.05 -3.16 -8.25
CA PHE A 263 -8.98 -3.78 -7.46
C PHE A 263 -8.69 -2.93 -6.24
N GLU A 264 -8.59 -3.57 -5.08
CA GLU A 264 -8.59 -2.97 -3.76
C GLU A 264 -7.34 -3.33 -2.94
N GLY A 265 -7.12 -2.61 -1.84
CA GLY A 265 -6.03 -2.81 -0.88
C GLY A 265 -6.42 -2.41 0.53
N GLN A 266 -5.46 -2.01 1.37
CA GLN A 266 -5.60 -1.43 2.71
C GLN A 266 -5.99 -2.41 3.82
N THR A 267 -6.96 -3.29 3.62
CA THR A 267 -7.51 -4.11 4.71
C THR A 267 -6.81 -5.44 4.89
N HIS A 268 -5.92 -5.82 3.98
CA HIS A 268 -5.20 -7.10 3.95
C HIS A 268 -6.14 -8.33 3.98
N GLN A 269 -7.39 -8.15 3.57
CA GLN A 269 -8.34 -9.25 3.46
C GLN A 269 -8.26 -9.88 2.08
N SER A 270 -8.54 -11.19 1.99
CA SER A 270 -8.65 -11.88 0.72
C SER A 270 -10.12 -12.13 0.40
N TYR A 271 -10.62 -11.49 -0.64
CA TYR A 271 -12.01 -11.61 -1.06
C TYR A 271 -12.24 -11.34 -2.54
N MET A 272 -13.34 -11.88 -3.04
CA MET A 272 -13.98 -11.55 -4.31
C MET A 272 -15.44 -11.24 -4.01
N LEU A 273 -15.86 -10.01 -4.29
CA LEU A 273 -17.22 -9.54 -4.07
C LEU A 273 -17.80 -9.02 -5.37
N VAL A 274 -19.12 -9.00 -5.45
CA VAL A 274 -19.86 -8.37 -6.55
C VAL A 274 -20.82 -7.37 -5.92
N ASP A 275 -20.77 -6.11 -6.35
CA ASP A 275 -21.63 -5.07 -5.84
C ASP A 275 -23.05 -5.15 -6.42
N SER A 276 -23.95 -4.27 -5.98
CA SER A 276 -25.34 -4.22 -6.43
C SER A 276 -25.49 -3.85 -7.91
N TYR A 277 -24.45 -3.37 -8.56
CA TYR A 277 -24.40 -3.04 -9.98
C TYR A 277 -23.75 -4.14 -10.84
N GLY A 278 -23.31 -5.24 -10.22
CA GLY A 278 -22.68 -6.36 -10.89
C GLY A 278 -21.18 -6.17 -11.17
N VAL A 279 -20.53 -5.17 -10.55
CA VAL A 279 -19.09 -4.94 -10.67
C VAL A 279 -18.35 -5.81 -9.67
N ASN A 280 -17.24 -6.41 -10.12
CA ASN A 280 -16.39 -7.24 -9.27
C ASN A 280 -15.38 -6.39 -8.49
N HIS A 281 -15.23 -6.69 -7.20
CA HIS A 281 -14.26 -6.12 -6.28
C HIS A 281 -13.33 -7.20 -5.78
N LEU A 282 -12.02 -7.02 -5.93
CA LEU A 282 -11.00 -8.00 -5.55
C LEU A 282 -9.92 -7.38 -4.67
N GLN A 283 -9.58 -8.08 -3.60
CA GLN A 283 -8.37 -7.88 -2.81
C GLN A 283 -7.75 -9.24 -2.48
N ALA A 284 -6.42 -9.36 -2.57
CA ALA A 284 -5.73 -10.65 -2.48
C ALA A 284 -4.94 -10.86 -1.17
N GLY A 285 -5.38 -10.25 -0.09
CA GLY A 285 -4.64 -10.28 1.18
C GLY A 285 -3.54 -9.22 1.22
N GLY A 286 -2.44 -9.49 1.89
CA GLY A 286 -1.25 -8.65 1.96
C GLY A 286 0.02 -9.48 2.07
N GLN A 287 1.21 -8.86 2.13
CA GLN A 287 2.51 -9.50 2.29
C GLN A 287 2.75 -10.70 1.36
N ASN A 288 2.40 -10.53 0.08
CA ASN A 288 2.50 -11.56 -0.97
C ASN A 288 1.72 -12.85 -0.68
N GLN A 289 0.59 -12.79 0.03
CA GLN A 289 -0.29 -13.95 0.24
C GLN A 289 -0.99 -14.38 -1.06
N GLY A 290 -1.16 -13.46 -1.99
CA GLY A 290 -1.78 -13.72 -3.29
C GLY A 290 -1.76 -12.52 -4.22
N VAL A 291 -2.35 -12.73 -5.41
CA VAL A 291 -2.52 -11.72 -6.45
C VAL A 291 -3.95 -11.80 -6.97
N SER A 292 -4.61 -10.66 -7.08
CA SER A 292 -5.92 -10.54 -7.71
C SER A 292 -5.78 -10.66 -9.24
N ASN A 293 -6.64 -11.43 -9.88
CA ASN A 293 -6.64 -11.58 -11.34
C ASN A 293 -8.06 -11.46 -11.90
N ALA A 294 -8.21 -10.63 -12.92
CA ALA A 294 -9.39 -10.55 -13.76
C ALA A 294 -9.03 -10.82 -15.21
N VAL A 295 -9.77 -11.72 -15.86
CA VAL A 295 -9.69 -11.91 -17.32
C VAL A 295 -10.85 -11.15 -17.94
N ALA A 296 -10.54 -10.04 -18.60
CA ALA A 296 -11.51 -9.21 -19.31
C ALA A 296 -11.51 -9.59 -20.80
N LYS A 297 -12.65 -10.05 -21.31
CA LYS A 297 -12.89 -10.24 -22.75
C LYS A 297 -13.64 -9.02 -23.27
N ILE A 298 -13.02 -8.27 -24.13
CA ILE A 298 -13.50 -6.97 -24.60
C ILE A 298 -13.81 -7.07 -26.09
N ASN A 299 -15.07 -6.85 -26.46
CA ASN A 299 -15.47 -6.62 -27.83
C ASN A 299 -15.44 -5.11 -28.12
N TYR A 300 -14.34 -4.64 -28.69
CA TYR A 300 -14.12 -3.22 -28.95
C TYR A 300 -14.97 -2.65 -30.09
N ALA A 301 -15.65 -3.50 -30.89
CA ALA A 301 -16.56 -3.05 -31.95
C ALA A 301 -17.93 -2.62 -31.41
N ASN A 302 -18.35 -3.12 -30.26
CA ASN A 302 -19.65 -2.80 -29.67
C ASN A 302 -19.59 -2.40 -28.18
N GLY A 303 -18.40 -2.36 -27.60
CA GLY A 303 -18.18 -1.96 -26.21
C GLY A 303 -18.68 -2.97 -25.15
N LYS A 304 -19.05 -4.20 -25.56
CA LYS A 304 -19.43 -5.23 -24.60
C LYS A 304 -18.23 -5.96 -24.06
N SER A 305 -18.26 -6.26 -22.77
CA SER A 305 -17.22 -7.02 -22.10
C SER A 305 -17.80 -8.07 -21.18
N THR A 306 -17.00 -9.09 -20.91
CA THR A 306 -17.26 -10.06 -19.83
C THR A 306 -16.02 -10.20 -18.99
N THR A 307 -16.19 -10.33 -17.68
CA THR A 307 -15.09 -10.44 -16.72
C THR A 307 -15.22 -11.73 -15.94
N SER A 308 -14.14 -12.50 -15.86
CA SER A 308 -14.01 -13.60 -14.92
C SER A 308 -12.87 -13.29 -13.94
N THR A 309 -13.06 -13.62 -12.66
CA THR A 309 -12.16 -13.23 -11.58
C THR A 309 -11.70 -14.41 -10.77
N LYS A 310 -10.50 -14.30 -10.23
CA LYS A 310 -9.94 -15.24 -9.25
C LYS A 310 -8.88 -14.55 -8.38
N ILE A 311 -8.60 -15.14 -7.23
CA ILE A 311 -7.40 -14.83 -6.45
C ILE A 311 -6.42 -15.99 -6.62
N LEU A 312 -5.21 -15.65 -7.05
CA LEU A 312 -4.10 -16.59 -7.13
C LEU A 312 -3.38 -16.57 -5.78
N ALA A 313 -3.48 -17.65 -5.02
CA ALA A 313 -2.70 -17.80 -3.80
C ALA A 313 -1.21 -17.87 -4.12
N ASN A 314 -0.36 -17.46 -3.18
CA ASN A 314 1.10 -17.52 -3.30
C ASN A 314 1.59 -18.91 -3.76
N SER A 315 0.98 -19.99 -3.26
CA SER A 315 1.30 -21.38 -3.69
C SER A 315 1.17 -21.65 -5.18
N THR A 316 0.57 -20.73 -5.94
CA THR A 316 0.48 -20.83 -7.42
C THR A 316 1.82 -20.55 -8.09
N TYR A 317 2.67 -19.72 -7.47
CA TYR A 317 3.92 -19.22 -8.07
C TYR A 317 5.14 -19.30 -7.13
N GLU A 318 5.00 -19.64 -5.86
CA GLU A 318 6.11 -19.73 -4.90
C GLU A 318 7.19 -20.75 -5.29
N ASN A 319 6.82 -21.80 -6.04
CA ASN A 319 7.74 -22.83 -6.49
C ASN A 319 8.27 -22.58 -7.92
N GLU A 320 8.00 -21.44 -8.52
CA GLU A 320 8.59 -21.05 -9.78
C GLU A 320 10.11 -20.83 -9.63
N THR A 321 10.85 -20.98 -10.71
CA THR A 321 12.30 -20.71 -10.70
C THR A 321 12.55 -19.25 -10.32
N HIS A 322 13.51 -19.01 -9.45
CA HIS A 322 13.91 -17.66 -9.08
C HIS A 322 14.44 -16.90 -10.30
N ASP A 323 13.94 -15.70 -10.52
CA ASP A 323 14.34 -14.83 -11.63
C ASP A 323 15.73 -14.21 -11.39
N GLY A 324 16.07 -13.94 -10.12
CA GLY A 324 17.35 -13.35 -9.68
C GLY A 324 17.40 -11.83 -9.78
N ILE A 325 16.29 -11.16 -10.18
CA ILE A 325 16.25 -9.69 -10.22
C ILE A 325 16.36 -9.10 -8.84
N ILE A 326 15.75 -9.73 -7.84
CA ILE A 326 15.79 -9.22 -6.46
C ILE A 326 17.21 -9.23 -5.92
N ASP A 327 17.98 -10.29 -6.12
CA ASP A 327 19.40 -10.34 -5.73
C ASP A 327 20.21 -9.23 -6.39
N THR A 328 19.98 -8.99 -7.68
CA THR A 328 20.61 -7.90 -8.43
C THR A 328 20.28 -6.52 -7.84
N LEU A 329 19.03 -6.30 -7.46
CA LEU A 329 18.58 -5.03 -6.86
C LEU A 329 19.13 -4.86 -5.43
N VAL A 330 19.16 -5.92 -4.63
CA VAL A 330 19.76 -5.91 -3.29
C VAL A 330 21.25 -5.59 -3.37
N GLU A 331 21.98 -6.18 -4.31
CA GLU A 331 23.39 -5.87 -4.55
C GLU A 331 23.57 -4.41 -4.96
N LYS A 332 22.77 -3.92 -5.91
CA LYS A 332 22.78 -2.52 -6.37
C LYS A 332 22.62 -1.52 -5.23
N TYR A 333 21.71 -1.81 -4.31
CA TYR A 333 21.40 -0.93 -3.17
C TYR A 333 22.10 -1.33 -1.87
N SER A 334 23.09 -2.22 -1.91
CA SER A 334 23.74 -2.78 -0.72
C SER A 334 24.28 -1.72 0.26
N SER A 335 24.78 -0.60 -0.24
CA SER A 335 25.25 0.51 0.59
C SER A 335 24.13 1.24 1.37
N GLU A 336 22.92 1.27 0.83
CA GLU A 336 21.74 1.86 1.48
C GLU A 336 21.10 0.85 2.43
N ILE A 337 21.01 -0.42 2.02
CA ILE A 337 20.41 -1.52 2.77
C ILE A 337 21.23 -1.86 4.02
N GLY A 338 22.55 -1.85 3.91
CA GLY A 338 23.46 -2.25 4.99
C GLY A 338 23.50 -3.76 5.20
N ASN A 339 23.57 -4.20 6.45
CA ASN A 339 23.54 -5.61 6.82
C ASN A 339 22.29 -5.94 7.66
N PRO A 340 21.17 -6.26 7.02
CA PRO A 340 19.92 -6.56 7.75
C PRO A 340 20.02 -7.82 8.61
N ASP A 341 20.91 -8.76 8.27
CA ASP A 341 21.07 -10.04 8.98
C ASP A 341 22.12 -9.98 10.11
N GLU A 342 22.64 -8.77 10.43
CA GLU A 342 23.48 -8.57 11.60
C GLU A 342 22.73 -9.00 12.87
N ILE A 343 23.36 -9.93 13.62
CA ILE A 343 22.85 -10.37 14.91
C ILE A 343 23.14 -9.27 15.95
N ILE A 344 22.09 -8.73 16.54
CA ILE A 344 22.16 -7.64 17.54
C ILE A 344 22.02 -8.12 18.99
N GLY A 345 21.68 -9.39 19.19
CA GLY A 345 21.52 -9.99 20.51
C GLY A 345 20.69 -11.27 20.46
N GLU A 346 20.22 -11.69 21.62
CA GLU A 346 19.42 -12.89 21.79
C GLU A 346 18.07 -12.58 22.46
N ASN A 347 17.03 -13.28 22.02
CA ASN A 347 15.73 -13.35 22.64
C ASN A 347 15.58 -14.71 23.33
N GLY A 348 15.56 -14.74 24.66
CA GLY A 348 15.54 -15.97 25.45
C GLY A 348 14.25 -16.79 25.34
N GLN A 349 13.17 -16.20 24.82
CA GLN A 349 11.85 -16.85 24.71
C GLN A 349 11.02 -16.25 23.58
N TYR A 350 10.01 -16.99 23.11
CA TYR A 350 9.02 -16.46 22.18
C TYR A 350 8.31 -15.22 22.73
N ARG A 351 8.22 -14.16 21.94
CA ARG A 351 7.51 -12.92 22.30
C ARG A 351 6.41 -12.62 21.30
N ASN A 352 5.19 -12.55 21.81
CA ASN A 352 4.04 -12.09 21.03
C ASN A 352 4.02 -10.54 20.92
N SER A 353 3.07 -10.01 20.17
CA SER A 353 2.89 -8.57 19.96
C SER A 353 2.79 -7.76 21.27
N TYR A 354 2.13 -8.30 22.31
CA TYR A 354 2.04 -7.63 23.61
C TYR A 354 3.42 -7.45 24.27
N ALA A 355 4.21 -8.53 24.33
CA ALA A 355 5.56 -8.50 24.92
C ALA A 355 6.49 -7.58 24.14
N LEU A 356 6.38 -7.55 22.79
CA LEU A 356 7.18 -6.66 21.94
C LEU A 356 6.86 -5.19 22.18
N ARG A 357 5.60 -4.82 22.28
CA ARG A 357 5.16 -3.44 22.57
C ARG A 357 5.60 -2.99 23.95
N THR A 358 5.55 -3.88 24.95
CA THR A 358 6.05 -3.60 26.32
C THR A 358 7.57 -3.40 26.32
N ALA A 359 8.30 -4.22 25.56
CA ALA A 359 9.76 -4.06 25.43
C ALA A 359 10.13 -2.73 24.73
N MET A 360 9.39 -2.33 23.70
CA MET A 360 9.57 -1.03 23.05
C MET A 360 9.36 0.13 24.03
N ALA A 361 8.31 0.08 24.85
CA ALA A 361 8.07 1.10 25.88
C ALA A 361 9.25 1.17 26.88
N SER A 362 9.83 0.02 27.26
CA SER A 362 11.01 -0.06 28.11
C SER A 362 12.26 0.53 27.43
N ALA A 363 12.42 0.28 26.14
CA ALA A 363 13.49 0.86 25.33
C ALA A 363 13.37 2.39 25.25
N TYR A 364 12.16 2.92 25.04
CA TYR A 364 11.89 4.37 25.07
C TYR A 364 12.26 4.98 26.43
N LEU A 365 11.84 4.35 27.54
CA LEU A 365 12.16 4.84 28.87
C LEU A 365 13.67 4.93 29.10
N ARG A 366 14.39 3.86 28.77
CA ARG A 366 15.86 3.82 28.88
C ARG A 366 16.52 4.91 28.05
N LYS A 367 16.12 5.05 26.79
CA LYS A 367 16.67 6.07 25.88
C LYS A 367 16.37 7.47 26.39
N GLY A 368 15.14 7.76 26.77
CA GLY A 368 14.75 9.05 27.32
C GLY A 368 15.47 9.40 28.63
N GLN A 369 15.60 8.45 29.55
CA GLN A 369 16.38 8.65 30.78
C GLN A 369 17.85 8.97 30.50
N SER A 370 18.46 8.28 29.54
CA SER A 370 19.85 8.55 29.12
C SER A 370 20.02 9.94 28.50
N MET A 371 19.05 10.37 27.68
CA MET A 371 19.14 11.63 26.93
C MET A 371 18.68 12.86 27.72
N TRP A 372 17.65 12.71 28.56
CA TRP A 372 16.94 13.84 29.17
C TRP A 372 16.71 13.70 30.68
N GLY A 373 17.05 12.54 31.27
CA GLY A 373 16.78 12.25 32.68
C GLY A 373 17.54 13.14 33.69
N SER A 374 18.60 13.83 33.26
CA SER A 374 19.28 14.81 34.09
C SER A 374 18.55 16.15 34.23
N GLU A 375 17.67 16.48 33.26
CA GLU A 375 16.92 17.75 33.20
C GLU A 375 15.45 17.57 33.53
N TYR A 376 14.89 16.38 33.24
CA TYR A 376 13.44 16.10 33.32
C TYR A 376 13.16 14.84 34.12
N ASP A 377 12.21 14.94 35.03
CA ASP A 377 11.71 13.78 35.77
C ASP A 377 10.70 13.02 34.93
N ILE A 378 11.17 11.97 34.23
CA ILE A 378 10.38 11.18 33.29
C ILE A 378 9.52 10.18 34.06
N VAL A 379 8.20 10.38 34.03
CA VAL A 379 7.23 9.57 34.78
C VAL A 379 7.02 8.21 34.12
N LEU A 380 6.90 8.18 32.77
CA LEU A 380 6.74 6.97 32.00
C LEU A 380 7.22 7.15 30.55
N ALA A 381 7.29 6.06 29.83
CA ALA A 381 7.52 6.08 28.38
C ALA A 381 6.61 5.09 27.67
N GLY A 382 6.08 5.47 26.49
CA GLY A 382 5.23 4.63 25.68
C GLY A 382 4.08 5.39 25.02
N GLY A 383 3.02 4.65 24.67
CA GLY A 383 1.86 5.16 23.97
C GLY A 383 1.12 4.07 23.21
N SER A 384 0.47 4.44 22.10
CA SER A 384 -0.03 3.49 21.10
C SER A 384 1.16 2.97 20.29
N ILE A 385 1.68 1.81 20.67
CA ILE A 385 2.82 1.14 20.02
C ILE A 385 2.26 -0.04 19.21
N ASN A 386 2.55 -0.10 17.91
CA ASN A 386 2.11 -1.18 17.04
C ASN A 386 3.30 -1.98 16.51
N ALA A 387 3.36 -3.27 16.85
CA ALA A 387 4.22 -4.20 16.15
C ALA A 387 3.53 -4.63 14.85
N ARG A 388 4.30 -4.69 13.75
CA ARG A 388 3.84 -5.12 12.43
C ARG A 388 4.15 -6.59 12.19
N TYR A 389 3.81 -7.09 11.00
CA TYR A 389 4.12 -8.46 10.59
C TYR A 389 5.58 -8.83 10.88
N PRO A 390 5.89 -10.05 11.37
CA PRO A 390 4.96 -11.16 11.66
C PRO A 390 4.23 -11.07 13.01
N TYR A 391 4.28 -9.95 13.73
CA TYR A 391 3.64 -9.69 15.04
C TYR A 391 4.23 -10.49 16.21
N TYR A 392 5.30 -11.22 16.01
CA TYR A 392 6.02 -11.98 17.04
C TYR A 392 7.52 -12.00 16.77
N LEU A 393 8.28 -12.38 17.78
CA LEU A 393 9.70 -12.65 17.67
C LEU A 393 9.99 -14.04 18.29
N PRO A 394 10.57 -14.99 17.54
CA PRO A 394 10.91 -16.31 18.07
C PRO A 394 12.07 -16.22 19.08
N ALA A 395 12.24 -17.26 19.88
CA ALA A 395 13.46 -17.41 20.69
C ALA A 395 14.68 -17.65 19.78
N GLY A 396 15.83 -17.14 20.20
CA GLY A 396 17.10 -17.28 19.49
C GLY A 396 17.74 -15.95 19.15
N ASN A 397 18.60 -15.96 18.14
CA ASN A 397 19.27 -14.75 17.66
C ASN A 397 18.27 -13.72 17.12
N VAL A 398 18.54 -12.46 17.41
CA VAL A 398 17.74 -11.34 16.92
C VAL A 398 18.58 -10.55 15.91
N THR A 399 18.01 -10.30 14.74
CA THR A 399 18.65 -9.54 13.66
C THR A 399 18.06 -8.15 13.50
N ILE A 400 18.79 -7.26 12.82
CA ILE A 400 18.30 -5.93 12.42
C ILE A 400 17.03 -6.08 11.56
N ARG A 401 17.00 -7.01 10.60
CA ARG A 401 15.84 -7.32 9.74
C ARG A 401 14.57 -7.52 10.56
N GLN A 402 14.62 -8.41 11.54
CA GLN A 402 13.46 -8.73 12.38
C GLN A 402 12.92 -7.50 13.13
N ILE A 403 13.81 -6.65 13.64
CA ILE A 403 13.38 -5.44 14.35
C ILE A 403 12.84 -4.38 13.40
N GLN A 404 13.41 -4.23 12.20
CA GLN A 404 12.91 -3.33 11.18
C GLN A 404 11.56 -3.76 10.62
N MET A 405 11.31 -5.06 10.46
CA MET A 405 10.00 -5.58 10.07
C MET A 405 8.93 -5.36 11.15
N LEU A 406 9.29 -5.58 12.41
CA LEU A 406 8.36 -5.40 13.53
C LEU A 406 8.03 -3.93 13.82
N PHE A 407 8.99 -3.02 13.60
CA PHE A 407 8.84 -1.59 13.88
C PHE A 407 9.43 -0.75 12.74
N PRO A 408 8.78 -0.77 11.56
CA PRO A 408 9.36 -0.22 10.33
C PRO A 408 9.28 1.30 10.21
N PHE A 409 8.50 1.98 11.07
CA PHE A 409 8.20 3.40 10.93
C PHE A 409 9.35 4.30 11.38
N ASP A 410 9.55 5.40 10.65
CA ASP A 410 10.50 6.47 10.96
C ASP A 410 9.86 7.52 11.89
N ASN A 411 9.11 7.08 12.90
CA ASN A 411 8.58 7.98 13.92
C ASN A 411 9.72 8.55 14.76
N GLU A 412 9.66 9.83 15.08
CA GLU A 412 10.66 10.48 15.91
C GLU A 412 10.42 10.16 17.39
N VAL A 413 11.45 9.72 18.11
CA VAL A 413 11.36 9.55 19.57
C VAL A 413 11.43 10.91 20.24
N GLN A 414 10.47 11.21 21.12
CA GLN A 414 10.21 12.54 21.65
C GLN A 414 10.06 12.56 23.17
N LEU A 415 10.58 13.63 23.79
CA LEU A 415 10.22 14.04 25.13
C LEU A 415 8.98 14.94 25.02
N CYS A 416 7.91 14.54 25.68
CA CYS A 416 6.63 15.26 25.67
C CYS A 416 6.24 15.70 27.09
N SER A 417 5.51 16.81 27.18
CA SER A 417 4.79 17.20 28.39
C SER A 417 3.32 16.87 28.29
N ILE A 418 2.71 16.53 29.41
CA ILE A 418 1.30 16.14 29.53
C ILE A 418 0.73 16.66 30.85
N LYS A 419 -0.57 17.04 30.86
CA LYS A 419 -1.26 17.40 32.12
C LYS A 419 -1.61 16.15 32.92
N GLY A 420 -1.62 16.28 34.26
CA GLY A 420 -1.90 15.16 35.16
C GLY A 420 -3.24 14.49 34.89
N VAL A 421 -4.28 15.24 34.54
CA VAL A 421 -5.59 14.69 34.16
C VAL A 421 -5.52 13.82 32.93
N ASP A 422 -4.76 14.23 31.93
CA ASP A 422 -4.57 13.44 30.69
C ASP A 422 -3.66 12.23 30.92
N LEU A 423 -2.59 12.40 31.73
CA LEU A 423 -1.72 11.31 32.14
C LEU A 423 -2.51 10.21 32.87
N LEU A 424 -3.40 10.59 33.79
CA LEU A 424 -4.26 9.64 34.50
C LEU A 424 -5.20 8.91 33.54
N ASN A 425 -5.92 9.65 32.70
CA ASN A 425 -6.99 9.10 31.89
C ASN A 425 -6.48 8.29 30.71
N ARG A 426 -5.36 8.70 30.10
CA ARG A 426 -4.86 8.08 28.87
C ARG A 426 -3.86 6.96 29.09
N TYR A 427 -3.08 7.04 30.17
CA TYR A 427 -2.04 6.05 30.45
C TYR A 427 -2.41 5.17 31.64
N PHE A 428 -2.67 5.73 32.81
CA PHE A 428 -2.89 4.91 34.00
C PHE A 428 -4.24 4.19 34.03
N ASN A 429 -5.29 4.79 33.48
CA ASN A 429 -6.63 4.21 33.42
C ASN A 429 -6.97 3.54 32.08
N ASN A 430 -6.03 3.54 31.10
CA ASN A 430 -6.29 3.04 29.76
C ASN A 430 -5.48 1.77 29.49
N THR A 431 -6.15 0.69 29.10
CA THR A 431 -5.54 -0.60 28.77
C THR A 431 -5.07 -0.71 27.32
N LYS A 432 -5.34 0.30 26.49
CA LYS A 432 -4.95 0.30 25.07
C LYS A 432 -3.51 0.77 24.83
N TYR A 433 -2.90 1.46 25.82
CA TYR A 433 -1.55 1.97 25.71
C TYR A 433 -0.55 1.06 26.40
N TYR A 434 0.62 0.96 25.80
CA TYR A 434 1.77 0.23 26.32
C TYR A 434 2.76 1.24 26.89
N TYR A 435 3.14 1.07 28.16
CA TYR A 435 4.09 1.98 28.78
C TYR A 435 4.98 1.30 29.82
N ALA A 436 6.20 1.81 29.94
CA ALA A 436 7.14 1.48 31.00
C ALA A 436 7.11 2.59 32.07
N ARG A 437 7.22 2.23 33.30
CA ARG A 437 7.12 3.11 34.46
C ARG A 437 8.49 3.65 34.86
N GLY A 438 8.61 4.97 34.98
CA GLY A 438 9.76 5.61 35.59
C GLY A 438 9.76 5.46 37.13
N ASN A 439 10.84 5.88 37.77
CA ASN A 439 11.07 5.65 39.21
C ASN A 439 10.00 6.23 40.13
N ASN A 440 9.34 7.32 39.74
CA ASN A 440 8.33 8.01 40.54
C ASN A 440 6.88 7.75 40.07
N ALA A 441 6.67 6.92 39.02
CA ALA A 441 5.37 6.71 38.39
C ALA A 441 4.27 6.27 39.39
N ASP A 442 4.58 5.35 40.30
CA ASP A 442 3.62 4.85 41.29
C ASP A 442 3.15 5.96 42.26
N SER A 443 4.08 6.78 42.68
CA SER A 443 3.78 7.94 43.55
C SER A 443 2.95 9.01 42.80
N VAL A 444 3.26 9.24 41.52
CA VAL A 444 2.48 10.17 40.68
C VAL A 444 1.08 9.64 40.46
N GLU A 445 0.92 8.36 40.07
CA GLU A 445 -0.38 7.73 39.87
C GLU A 445 -1.27 7.79 41.14
N ALA A 446 -0.70 7.48 42.29
CA ALA A 446 -1.42 7.52 43.54
C ALA A 446 -1.97 8.95 43.85
N ARG A 447 -1.17 9.99 43.62
CA ARG A 447 -1.60 11.39 43.81
C ARG A 447 -2.71 11.76 42.81
N LEU A 448 -2.55 11.41 41.56
CA LEU A 448 -3.54 11.71 40.51
C LEU A 448 -4.86 11.00 40.78
N LYS A 449 -4.86 9.74 41.21
CA LYS A 449 -6.07 8.97 41.58
C LYS A 449 -6.78 9.60 42.81
N ASN A 450 -6.05 10.26 43.67
CA ASN A 450 -6.61 10.99 44.79
C ASN A 450 -7.05 12.45 44.45
N GLY A 451 -7.11 12.79 43.16
CA GLY A 451 -7.50 14.11 42.69
C GLY A 451 -6.44 15.20 42.86
N GLN A 452 -5.23 14.84 43.26
CA GLN A 452 -4.10 15.76 43.42
C GLN A 452 -3.33 15.92 42.10
N ASP A 453 -2.63 17.03 41.94
CA ASP A 453 -1.71 17.27 40.79
C ASP A 453 -2.35 17.18 39.38
N LEU A 454 -3.68 17.15 39.23
CA LEU A 454 -4.38 17.00 37.96
C LEU A 454 -4.02 18.08 36.93
N ASN A 455 -3.75 19.29 37.36
CA ASN A 455 -3.35 20.42 36.52
C ASN A 455 -1.84 20.58 36.39
N LYS A 456 -1.04 19.78 37.14
CA LYS A 456 0.40 19.81 37.06
C LYS A 456 0.88 19.23 35.73
N THR A 457 2.02 19.70 35.22
CA THR A 457 2.66 19.19 34.05
C THR A 457 3.65 18.08 34.43
N PHE A 458 3.63 16.97 33.70
CA PHE A 458 4.53 15.82 33.81
C PHE A 458 5.25 15.60 32.50
N TYR A 459 6.34 14.84 32.53
CA TYR A 459 7.14 14.52 31.35
C TYR A 459 7.12 13.02 31.06
N ILE A 460 6.94 12.70 29.78
CA ILE A 460 6.90 11.32 29.27
C ILE A 460 7.75 11.22 28.02
N VAL A 461 8.20 10.00 27.69
CA VAL A 461 8.84 9.72 26.41
C VAL A 461 7.86 8.98 25.52
N SER A 462 7.69 9.45 24.31
CA SER A 462 6.80 8.86 23.32
C SER A 462 7.38 9.02 21.89
N ASP A 463 6.59 8.89 20.87
CA ASP A 463 7.01 9.10 19.49
C ASP A 463 6.08 10.06 18.74
N SER A 464 6.48 10.47 17.53
CA SER A 464 5.73 11.43 16.73
C SER A 464 4.35 10.93 16.32
N TRP A 465 4.15 9.63 16.14
CA TRP A 465 2.83 9.06 15.93
C TRP A 465 1.87 9.42 17.06
N ASN A 466 2.32 9.26 18.30
CA ASN A 466 1.50 9.57 19.47
C ASN A 466 1.27 11.07 19.67
N SER A 467 2.27 11.92 19.39
CA SER A 467 2.14 13.37 19.54
C SER A 467 1.31 14.02 18.43
N ASP A 468 1.30 13.45 17.24
CA ASP A 468 0.51 13.90 16.10
C ASP A 468 -1.02 13.70 16.34
N TYR A 469 -1.40 12.75 17.18
CA TYR A 469 -2.80 12.60 17.60
C TYR A 469 -3.17 13.65 18.66
N SER A 470 -3.89 14.69 18.26
CA SER A 470 -4.34 15.77 19.15
C SER A 470 -5.12 15.27 20.37
N ILE A 471 -5.81 14.13 20.24
CA ILE A 471 -6.52 13.48 21.33
C ILE A 471 -5.59 13.09 22.49
N ASN A 472 -4.28 12.92 22.25
CA ASN A 472 -3.34 12.55 23.32
C ASN A 472 -2.92 13.71 24.19
N ASN A 473 -3.17 14.96 23.78
CA ASN A 473 -2.80 16.19 24.50
C ASN A 473 -1.32 16.23 24.88
N LEU A 474 -0.46 15.73 24.00
CA LEU A 474 0.99 15.78 24.17
C LEU A 474 1.53 17.08 23.58
N THR A 475 2.44 17.71 24.32
CA THR A 475 3.23 18.84 23.79
C THR A 475 4.69 18.40 23.69
N VAL A 476 5.23 18.40 22.48
CA VAL A 476 6.63 18.04 22.21
C VAL A 476 7.55 19.09 22.82
N ILE A 477 8.50 18.64 23.64
CA ILE A 477 9.54 19.48 24.28
C ILE A 477 10.88 19.32 23.55
N LYS A 478 11.27 18.07 23.28
CA LYS A 478 12.50 17.70 22.56
C LYS A 478 12.22 16.52 21.64
N THR A 479 12.99 16.39 20.57
CA THR A 479 12.96 15.22 19.67
C THR A 479 14.37 14.73 19.41
N LEU A 480 14.52 13.43 19.15
CA LEU A 480 15.77 12.86 18.65
C LEU A 480 15.89 13.00 17.11
N GLY A 481 14.78 13.35 16.43
CA GLY A 481 14.76 13.49 14.97
C GLY A 481 15.26 12.23 14.25
N ASP A 482 15.97 12.41 13.16
CA ASP A 482 16.52 11.33 12.33
C ASP A 482 17.71 10.58 12.98
N VAL A 483 18.08 10.93 14.22
CA VAL A 483 19.23 10.31 14.92
C VAL A 483 18.85 8.99 15.56
N CYS A 484 17.58 8.79 15.92
CA CYS A 484 17.13 7.57 16.59
C CYS A 484 15.62 7.37 16.42
N TYR A 485 15.29 6.32 15.73
CA TYR A 485 13.89 5.86 15.58
C TYR A 485 13.51 4.84 16.67
N PRO A 486 12.24 4.48 16.83
CA PRO A 486 11.78 3.45 17.76
C PRO A 486 12.57 2.14 17.67
N ARG A 487 12.79 1.63 16.46
CA ARG A 487 13.54 0.39 16.23
C ARG A 487 14.99 0.48 16.70
N ASP A 488 15.61 1.67 16.61
CA ASP A 488 17.00 1.87 17.07
C ASP A 488 17.07 1.82 18.60
N CYS A 489 16.07 2.40 19.29
CA CYS A 489 15.95 2.28 20.74
C CYS A 489 15.80 0.83 21.17
N LEU A 490 14.99 0.04 20.45
CA LEU A 490 14.82 -1.38 20.75
C LEU A 490 16.09 -2.18 20.44
N ALA A 491 16.78 -1.90 19.35
CA ALA A 491 18.06 -2.52 19.01
C ALA A 491 19.13 -2.23 20.09
N GLU A 492 19.25 -0.98 20.56
CA GLU A 492 20.13 -0.63 21.68
C GLU A 492 19.75 -1.37 22.97
N TYR A 493 18.45 -1.53 23.23
CA TYR A 493 17.94 -2.26 24.39
C TYR A 493 18.30 -3.75 24.34
N ILE A 494 18.22 -4.37 23.15
CA ILE A 494 18.61 -5.75 22.90
C ILE A 494 20.13 -5.93 23.03
N LYS A 495 20.93 -5.07 22.37
CA LYS A 495 22.42 -5.08 22.46
C LYS A 495 22.92 -4.93 23.90
N ALA A 496 22.17 -4.26 24.75
CA ALA A 496 22.48 -4.13 26.18
C ALA A 496 22.13 -5.39 27.02
N GLY A 497 21.61 -6.45 26.41
CA GLY A 497 21.22 -7.70 27.09
C GLY A 497 20.00 -7.57 27.99
N LEU A 498 19.16 -6.56 27.76
CA LEU A 498 17.97 -6.26 28.58
C LEU A 498 16.68 -6.94 28.03
N PHE A 499 16.77 -7.53 26.87
CA PHE A 499 15.71 -8.25 26.21
C PHE A 499 15.76 -9.73 26.61
N LYS A 500 15.49 -10.03 27.90
CA LYS A 500 15.57 -11.39 28.46
C LYS A 500 14.21 -12.00 28.65
#